data_a85db720110d75e6b1477865d949b142
#
_entry.id   a85db720110d75e6b1477865d949b142
#
_cell.length_a   1.000
_cell.length_b   1.000
_cell.length_c   1.000
_cell.angle_alpha   90.00
_cell.angle_beta   90.00
_cell.angle_gamma   90.00
#
_symmetry.space_group_name_H-M   'P 1'
#
loop_
_entity.id
_entity.type
_entity.pdbx_description
1 polymer ?
#
loop_
_entity_poly.entity_id
_entity_poly.type
_entity_poly.pdbx_seq_one_letter_code
_entity_poly.pdbx_strand_id
1 'polypeptide(L)'
;MPFFPLLFFLELRSCFSEQRDLEDTGAPSCYPSIPNADLAAHMPIEFVCKIKFAEEDEKQKGIQEGDKESLIEESCSPPAKDLAGFASACSLHGINHIFVSGRLGVRQTLWALALLVSLALFLYQAAKCAISYLEHPHVTALNEEATPEMMFPAVTICNINRFRFSALTDADIYHLANLTGLPPKNKDGHKPTDLEYPAPDMQDIFNRTGHQLQEMLKNCNFSGQNCSAEDFTVVYTRYGKCYTFNGNKTTSRKTKQGGMGNGLEIMLDIQQDEYLPIWKETNETSLEAGIRVQIHSQDEPPYIHQLGFGVSPGFQTFVSCQEQRLTYLPQPWGNCRSTSEQMIPGYDTYSISACRLRCETLEVQRVCKCRMVHMPGDADICTPSNIKCVDKALALLQTSSGDTCSCETPCNLTRYGKELSMVKIPSKGSARYLSRKYDKSEDYIRDNFLVLDIFFEALNYETIEQKKAYDVAGLLGDIGGQMGLFIGASVLTILEILDYVYEVIKHRLERLLGSQRDDKKQTQQQQQASTVATVKMDEMKAKDSGEMSRSHSEGAYANTILPNHHHHTHHRVFEDFAC
;
A
#
# COMPACT_ATOMS: atom_id res chain seq x y z
N MET A 1 -43.26 -29.21 -24.55
CA MET A 1 -42.08 -28.57 -25.16
C MET A 1 -41.57 -27.49 -24.26
N PRO A 2 -40.51 -27.73 -23.51
CA PRO A 2 -39.68 -26.71 -22.90
C PRO A 2 -38.20 -27.04 -23.13
N PHE A 3 -37.63 -26.51 -24.21
CA PHE A 3 -36.19 -26.57 -24.47
C PHE A 3 -35.78 -25.32 -25.24
N PHE A 4 -35.58 -24.21 -24.49
CA PHE A 4 -34.89 -23.04 -25.01
C PHE A 4 -34.46 -22.20 -23.80
N PRO A 5 -33.39 -22.55 -23.09
CA PRO A 5 -32.39 -21.58 -22.72
C PRO A 5 -30.93 -22.08 -22.63
N LEU A 6 -30.59 -23.24 -23.25
CA LEU A 6 -29.22 -23.77 -23.14
C LEU A 6 -28.33 -23.45 -24.35
N LEU A 7 -28.87 -22.86 -25.41
CA LEU A 7 -28.08 -22.54 -26.62
C LEU A 7 -27.43 -21.15 -26.58
N PHE A 8 -27.88 -20.26 -25.71
CA PHE A 8 -27.27 -18.91 -25.62
C PHE A 8 -26.00 -18.87 -24.76
N PHE A 9 -25.71 -19.91 -23.97
CA PHE A 9 -24.49 -19.98 -23.13
C PHE A 9 -23.30 -20.66 -23.85
N LEU A 10 -23.51 -21.28 -24.99
CA LEU A 10 -22.45 -21.95 -25.75
C LEU A 10 -21.82 -21.07 -26.84
N GLU A 11 -22.47 -20.01 -27.28
CA GLU A 11 -21.89 -19.08 -28.28
C GLU A 11 -21.00 -17.98 -27.66
N LEU A 12 -21.12 -17.70 -26.38
CA LEU A 12 -20.22 -16.74 -25.69
C LEU A 12 -18.88 -17.36 -25.25
N ARG A 13 -18.71 -18.69 -25.36
CA ARG A 13 -17.43 -19.35 -25.09
C ARG A 13 -16.51 -19.46 -26.28
N SER A 14 -16.98 -19.22 -27.48
CA SER A 14 -16.17 -19.31 -28.70
C SER A 14 -15.50 -17.99 -29.12
N CYS A 15 -15.87 -16.85 -28.51
CA CYS A 15 -15.23 -15.57 -28.80
C CYS A 15 -14.01 -15.24 -27.94
N PHE A 16 -13.63 -16.07 -26.96
CA PHE A 16 -12.47 -15.82 -26.09
C PHE A 16 -11.33 -16.83 -26.23
N SER A 17 -11.36 -17.71 -27.22
CA SER A 17 -10.37 -18.77 -27.42
C SER A 17 -9.57 -18.70 -28.73
N GLU A 18 -9.64 -17.59 -29.47
CA GLU A 18 -8.93 -17.51 -30.75
C GLU A 18 -8.10 -16.24 -30.85
N GLN A 19 -7.05 -16.21 -29.98
CA GLN A 19 -5.92 -15.30 -30.15
C GLN A 19 -4.64 -15.96 -29.62
N ARG A 20 -4.26 -17.04 -30.28
CA ARG A 20 -2.89 -17.56 -30.31
C ARG A 20 -2.69 -18.25 -31.64
N ASP A 21 -1.58 -17.90 -32.28
CA ASP A 21 -0.98 -18.47 -33.48
C ASP A 21 -1.41 -17.84 -34.80
N LEU A 22 -0.62 -16.86 -35.24
CA LEU A 22 -0.22 -16.68 -36.64
C LEU A 22 1.00 -15.75 -36.67
N GLU A 23 2.17 -16.37 -36.58
CA GLU A 23 3.42 -15.84 -37.12
C GLU A 23 3.49 -16.11 -38.61
N ASP A 24 4.11 -15.15 -39.30
CA ASP A 24 4.80 -15.27 -40.58
C ASP A 24 3.97 -15.21 -41.86
N THR A 25 4.06 -14.06 -42.54
CA THR A 25 4.58 -13.91 -43.92
C THR A 25 4.41 -12.48 -44.44
N GLY A 26 5.53 -11.88 -44.87
CA GLY A 26 5.75 -11.08 -46.08
C GLY A 26 4.96 -9.81 -46.38
N ALA A 27 5.68 -8.68 -46.33
CA ALA A 27 5.31 -7.34 -46.81
C ALA A 27 4.85 -7.31 -48.30
N PRO A 28 4.21 -6.23 -48.85
CA PRO A 28 4.85 -4.93 -48.94
C PRO A 28 3.95 -3.68 -48.73
N SER A 29 4.67 -2.62 -48.47
CA SER A 29 4.38 -1.18 -48.40
C SER A 29 3.31 -0.63 -49.36
N CYS A 30 2.51 0.30 -48.83
CA CYS A 30 2.06 1.52 -49.54
C CYS A 30 1.68 2.61 -48.54
N TYR A 31 2.49 3.65 -48.51
CA TYR A 31 2.12 4.97 -48.00
C TYR A 31 1.20 5.68 -49.03
N PRO A 32 0.30 6.57 -48.58
CA PRO A 32 0.47 7.96 -48.94
C PRO A 32 0.25 8.97 -47.80
N SER A 33 1.14 9.84 -47.73
CA SER A 33 1.25 11.29 -47.41
C SER A 33 0.02 12.02 -46.90
N ILE A 34 0.29 12.74 -45.81
CA ILE A 34 -0.45 13.82 -45.16
C ILE A 34 -0.51 15.06 -46.07
N PRO A 35 -1.56 15.91 -46.00
CA PRO A 35 -1.29 17.29 -45.59
C PRO A 35 -2.16 17.83 -44.48
N ASN A 36 -1.53 18.76 -43.73
CA ASN A 36 -2.06 19.62 -42.70
C ASN A 36 -3.30 20.42 -43.15
N ALA A 37 -4.22 20.69 -42.24
CA ALA A 37 -4.74 22.04 -42.00
C ALA A 37 -5.71 22.05 -40.80
N ASP A 38 -5.51 23.02 -39.96
CA ASP A 38 -6.37 23.55 -38.90
C ASP A 38 -7.85 23.62 -39.30
N LEU A 39 -8.77 23.34 -38.39
CA LEU A 39 -9.86 24.23 -37.99
C LEU A 39 -10.67 23.63 -36.81
N ALA A 40 -10.68 24.38 -35.73
CA ALA A 40 -11.67 24.26 -34.68
C ALA A 40 -13.08 24.54 -35.21
N ALA A 41 -14.05 23.64 -34.94
CA ALA A 41 -15.44 23.96 -35.02
C ALA A 41 -16.23 23.18 -33.96
N HIS A 42 -16.77 23.93 -33.03
CA HIS A 42 -17.86 23.58 -32.13
C HIS A 42 -19.02 22.94 -32.88
N MET A 43 -19.50 21.80 -32.48
CA MET A 43 -20.86 21.35 -32.79
C MET A 43 -21.63 21.18 -31.48
N PRO A 44 -22.71 21.93 -31.27
CA PRO A 44 -23.66 21.63 -30.21
C PRO A 44 -24.56 20.48 -30.65
N ILE A 45 -24.67 19.45 -29.79
CA ILE A 45 -25.67 18.40 -29.96
C ILE A 45 -27.02 18.98 -29.54
N GLU A 46 -27.82 19.38 -30.50
CA GLU A 46 -29.23 19.69 -30.29
C GLU A 46 -30.02 18.38 -30.14
N PHE A 47 -30.49 18.12 -28.94
CA PHE A 47 -31.55 17.14 -28.71
C PHE A 47 -32.88 17.74 -29.13
N VAL A 48 -33.36 17.41 -30.31
CA VAL A 48 -34.72 17.75 -30.75
C VAL A 48 -35.70 16.74 -30.14
N CYS A 49 -36.33 17.11 -29.05
CA CYS A 49 -37.46 16.40 -28.49
C CYS A 49 -38.71 16.76 -29.33
N LYS A 50 -39.15 15.89 -30.24
CA LYS A 50 -40.46 16.02 -30.92
C LYS A 50 -41.56 15.58 -29.95
N ILE A 51 -42.21 16.55 -29.31
CA ILE A 51 -43.44 16.33 -28.58
C ILE A 51 -44.58 16.30 -29.64
N LYS A 52 -45.20 15.15 -29.87
CA LYS A 52 -46.43 15.03 -30.64
C LYS A 52 -47.58 15.40 -29.71
N PHE A 53 -48.17 16.57 -29.96
CA PHE A 53 -49.50 16.86 -29.44
C PHE A 53 -50.52 16.09 -30.29
N ALA A 54 -51.36 15.29 -29.63
CA ALA A 54 -52.55 14.71 -30.26
C ALA A 54 -53.62 15.82 -30.34
N GLU A 55 -53.99 16.14 -31.57
CA GLU A 55 -55.14 16.99 -31.88
C GLU A 55 -56.40 16.16 -31.63
N GLU A 56 -57.21 16.57 -30.66
CA GLU A 56 -58.59 16.04 -30.47
C GLU A 56 -59.53 16.82 -31.38
N ASP A 57 -60.16 16.13 -32.35
CA ASP A 57 -61.22 16.62 -33.20
C ASP A 57 -62.51 16.88 -32.37
N GLU A 58 -62.94 18.16 -32.40
CA GLU A 58 -64.28 18.59 -31.99
C GLU A 58 -65.36 17.97 -32.87
N LYS A 59 -66.33 17.34 -32.27
CA LYS A 59 -67.69 17.16 -32.81
C LYS A 59 -68.72 17.66 -31.84
N GLN A 60 -69.26 18.85 -32.16
CA GLN A 60 -70.46 19.44 -31.62
C GLN A 60 -71.72 18.57 -31.78
N LYS A 61 -72.54 18.53 -30.75
CA LYS A 61 -74.01 18.64 -30.75
C LYS A 61 -74.46 18.55 -29.27
N GLY A 62 -75.09 19.52 -28.71
CA GLY A 62 -76.33 20.20 -28.96
C GLY A 62 -77.20 20.10 -27.71
N ILE A 63 -77.33 21.17 -26.93
CA ILE A 63 -78.47 21.68 -26.15
C ILE A 63 -79.30 20.72 -25.32
N GLN A 64 -79.34 20.91 -23.97
CA GLN A 64 -80.50 21.39 -23.23
C GLN A 64 -80.18 21.69 -21.75
N GLU A 65 -80.79 22.78 -21.34
CA GLU A 65 -80.91 23.43 -20.04
C GLU A 65 -81.55 22.55 -18.97
N GLY A 66 -81.15 22.71 -17.72
CA GLY A 66 -81.98 22.37 -16.57
C GLY A 66 -81.26 22.04 -15.28
N ASP A 67 -81.36 22.99 -14.39
CA ASP A 67 -81.40 22.89 -12.94
C ASP A 67 -80.14 22.84 -12.07
N LYS A 68 -80.08 23.89 -11.30
CA LYS A 68 -79.27 24.10 -10.09
C LYS A 68 -79.52 23.02 -9.06
N GLU A 69 -78.45 22.45 -8.48
CA GLU A 69 -78.42 22.21 -7.05
C GLU A 69 -77.01 21.98 -6.50
N SER A 70 -76.71 22.78 -5.49
CA SER A 70 -75.81 22.60 -4.34
C SER A 70 -74.41 22.06 -4.58
N LEU A 71 -73.46 23.01 -4.54
CA LEU A 71 -72.08 22.83 -4.16
C LEU A 71 -71.97 22.20 -2.78
N ILE A 72 -71.67 20.91 -2.74
CA ILE A 72 -71.00 20.29 -1.60
C ILE A 72 -69.55 20.16 -2.03
N GLU A 73 -68.73 21.00 -1.48
CA GLU A 73 -67.29 20.95 -1.57
C GLU A 73 -66.84 19.70 -0.76
N GLU A 74 -66.86 18.54 -1.39
CA GLU A 74 -66.21 17.35 -0.88
C GLU A 74 -64.70 17.52 -1.09
N SER A 75 -64.00 17.85 -0.03
CA SER A 75 -62.55 17.87 0.05
C SER A 75 -62.07 16.45 -0.26
N CYS A 76 -61.87 16.17 -1.57
CA CYS A 76 -61.16 14.98 -2.03
C CYS A 76 -59.67 15.16 -1.75
N SER A 77 -59.21 14.68 -0.61
CA SER A 77 -57.81 14.32 -0.47
C SER A 77 -57.49 13.27 -1.54
N PRO A 78 -56.42 13.47 -2.34
CA PRO A 78 -56.08 12.53 -3.40
C PRO A 78 -55.88 11.12 -2.81
N PRO A 79 -56.48 10.06 -3.39
CA PRO A 79 -56.30 8.71 -2.89
C PRO A 79 -54.80 8.36 -2.93
N ALA A 80 -54.31 7.77 -1.84
CA ALA A 80 -52.98 7.18 -1.83
C ALA A 80 -52.87 6.31 -3.07
N LYS A 81 -51.84 6.55 -3.91
CA LYS A 81 -51.60 5.74 -5.11
C LYS A 81 -51.65 4.29 -4.71
N ASP A 82 -52.64 3.53 -5.18
CA ASP A 82 -52.76 2.11 -4.91
C ASP A 82 -51.51 1.38 -5.39
N LEU A 83 -51.06 0.37 -4.66
CA LEU A 83 -49.90 -0.45 -5.05
C LEU A 83 -50.00 -0.96 -6.50
N ALA A 84 -51.21 -1.21 -7.01
CA ALA A 84 -51.45 -1.58 -8.38
C ALA A 84 -51.18 -0.43 -9.35
N GLY A 85 -51.51 0.80 -8.97
CA GLY A 85 -51.19 2.01 -9.73
C GLY A 85 -49.67 2.26 -9.83
N PHE A 86 -48.96 2.12 -8.69
CA PHE A 86 -47.49 2.20 -8.68
C PHE A 86 -46.87 1.07 -9.52
N ALA A 87 -47.29 -0.18 -9.37
CA ALA A 87 -46.77 -1.31 -10.13
C ALA A 87 -46.98 -1.19 -11.64
N SER A 88 -48.04 -0.48 -12.08
CA SER A 88 -48.28 -0.23 -13.51
C SER A 88 -47.41 0.88 -14.09
N ALA A 89 -46.92 1.83 -13.27
CA ALA A 89 -46.09 2.96 -13.64
C ALA A 89 -44.58 2.69 -13.42
N CYS A 90 -44.23 1.69 -12.57
CA CYS A 90 -42.85 1.36 -12.23
C CYS A 90 -42.10 0.74 -13.41
N SER A 91 -40.86 1.17 -13.61
CA SER A 91 -39.97 0.68 -14.65
C SER A 91 -39.43 -0.76 -14.41
N LEU A 92 -39.71 -1.36 -13.23
CA LEU A 92 -39.28 -2.72 -12.90
C LEU A 92 -39.99 -3.78 -13.74
N HIS A 93 -39.22 -4.56 -14.50
CA HIS A 93 -39.74 -5.55 -15.43
C HIS A 93 -40.54 -6.65 -14.72
N GLY A 94 -41.74 -6.97 -15.24
CA GLY A 94 -42.58 -8.06 -14.75
C GLY A 94 -43.54 -7.71 -13.60
N ILE A 95 -43.29 -6.63 -12.87
CA ILE A 95 -44.15 -6.25 -11.72
C ILE A 95 -45.57 -5.89 -12.16
N ASN A 96 -45.71 -5.25 -13.32
CA ASN A 96 -46.98 -4.88 -13.93
C ASN A 96 -47.88 -6.11 -14.21
N HIS A 97 -47.29 -7.27 -14.56
CA HIS A 97 -48.04 -8.49 -14.84
C HIS A 97 -48.54 -9.21 -13.58
N ILE A 98 -48.01 -8.86 -12.41
CA ILE A 98 -48.36 -9.46 -11.12
C ILE A 98 -49.58 -8.73 -10.51
N PHE A 99 -49.61 -7.39 -10.58
CA PHE A 99 -50.58 -6.54 -9.92
C PHE A 99 -51.72 -6.08 -10.85
N VAL A 100 -52.11 -6.89 -11.84
CA VAL A 100 -53.29 -6.62 -12.66
C VAL A 100 -54.56 -6.90 -11.85
N SER A 101 -55.49 -5.94 -11.85
CA SER A 101 -56.78 -6.06 -11.18
C SER A 101 -57.59 -7.24 -11.72
N GLY A 102 -57.76 -8.30 -10.93
CA GLY A 102 -58.55 -9.47 -11.29
C GLY A 102 -58.26 -10.67 -10.37
N ARG A 103 -59.01 -11.78 -10.57
CA ARG A 103 -58.75 -13.05 -9.83
C ARG A 103 -57.35 -13.57 -10.19
N LEU A 104 -56.61 -14.03 -9.18
CA LEU A 104 -55.32 -14.68 -9.32
C LEU A 104 -55.36 -15.81 -10.35
N GLY A 105 -54.80 -15.57 -11.52
CA GLY A 105 -54.72 -16.57 -12.60
C GLY A 105 -53.35 -17.23 -12.68
N VAL A 106 -53.25 -18.38 -13.34
CA VAL A 106 -52.00 -19.13 -13.55
C VAL A 106 -50.90 -18.26 -14.16
N ARG A 107 -51.23 -17.30 -15.02
CA ARG A 107 -50.29 -16.37 -15.61
C ARG A 107 -49.63 -15.44 -14.56
N GLN A 108 -50.38 -14.92 -13.61
CA GLN A 108 -49.89 -14.04 -12.54
C GLN A 108 -48.96 -14.79 -11.60
N THR A 109 -49.33 -16.04 -11.23
CA THR A 109 -48.47 -16.89 -10.38
C THR A 109 -47.18 -17.27 -11.03
N LEU A 110 -47.17 -17.53 -12.37
CA LEU A 110 -45.92 -17.80 -13.13
C LEU A 110 -45.01 -16.56 -13.16
N TRP A 111 -45.58 -15.35 -13.36
CA TRP A 111 -44.78 -14.11 -13.34
C TRP A 111 -44.21 -13.82 -11.95
N ALA A 112 -45.01 -14.03 -10.87
CA ALA A 112 -44.53 -13.88 -9.52
C ALA A 112 -43.40 -14.87 -9.19
N LEU A 113 -43.54 -16.13 -9.61
CA LEU A 113 -42.48 -17.14 -9.44
C LEU A 113 -41.21 -16.76 -10.21
N ALA A 114 -41.36 -16.32 -11.46
CA ALA A 114 -40.24 -15.89 -12.28
C ALA A 114 -39.49 -14.70 -11.64
N LEU A 115 -40.23 -13.70 -11.12
CA LEU A 115 -39.64 -12.57 -10.43
C LEU A 115 -38.93 -12.99 -9.13
N LEU A 116 -39.50 -13.90 -8.35
CA LEU A 116 -38.88 -14.42 -7.12
C LEU A 116 -37.57 -15.18 -7.43
N VAL A 117 -37.58 -16.02 -8.45
CA VAL A 117 -36.36 -16.75 -8.89
C VAL A 117 -35.29 -15.77 -9.38
N SER A 118 -35.65 -14.78 -10.20
CA SER A 118 -34.72 -13.74 -10.66
C SER A 118 -34.15 -12.92 -9.52
N LEU A 119 -34.98 -12.54 -8.55
CA LEU A 119 -34.56 -11.82 -7.34
C LEU A 119 -33.60 -12.66 -6.48
N ALA A 120 -33.90 -13.95 -6.30
CA ALA A 120 -33.04 -14.85 -5.54
C ALA A 120 -31.66 -15.02 -6.22
N LEU A 121 -31.63 -15.15 -7.56
CA LEU A 121 -30.38 -15.21 -8.32
C LEU A 121 -29.59 -13.91 -8.24
N PHE A 122 -30.27 -12.76 -8.35
CA PHE A 122 -29.64 -11.45 -8.17
C PHE A 122 -29.02 -11.32 -6.77
N LEU A 123 -29.77 -11.60 -5.71
CA LEU A 123 -29.27 -11.51 -4.34
C LEU A 123 -28.08 -12.45 -4.09
N TYR A 124 -28.14 -13.66 -4.62
CA TYR A 124 -27.03 -14.62 -4.54
C TYR A 124 -25.76 -14.07 -5.21
N GLN A 125 -25.89 -13.54 -6.42
CA GLN A 125 -24.74 -12.99 -7.14
C GLN A 125 -24.23 -11.69 -6.53
N ALA A 126 -25.12 -10.80 -6.10
CA ALA A 126 -24.75 -9.56 -5.40
C ALA A 126 -24.01 -9.85 -4.07
N ALA A 127 -24.47 -10.85 -3.31
CA ALA A 127 -23.79 -11.30 -2.11
C ALA A 127 -22.39 -11.87 -2.44
N LYS A 128 -22.26 -12.64 -3.51
CA LYS A 128 -20.98 -13.17 -3.97
C LYS A 128 -20.00 -12.05 -4.37
N CYS A 129 -20.48 -11.03 -5.09
CA CYS A 129 -19.65 -9.86 -5.44
C CYS A 129 -19.22 -9.09 -4.19
N ALA A 130 -20.12 -8.90 -3.23
CA ALA A 130 -19.82 -8.22 -1.97
C ALA A 130 -18.79 -9.01 -1.14
N ILE A 131 -18.91 -10.33 -1.05
CA ILE A 131 -17.92 -11.19 -0.37
C ILE A 131 -16.57 -11.08 -1.08
N SER A 132 -16.55 -11.20 -2.41
CA SER A 132 -15.31 -11.07 -3.19
C SER A 132 -14.64 -9.70 -3.01
N TYR A 133 -15.40 -8.63 -2.87
CA TYR A 133 -14.87 -7.30 -2.53
C TYR A 133 -14.27 -7.26 -1.13
N LEU A 134 -14.92 -7.88 -0.14
CA LEU A 134 -14.47 -7.92 1.25
C LEU A 134 -13.24 -8.82 1.46
N GLU A 135 -12.94 -9.73 0.55
CA GLU A 135 -11.70 -10.52 0.53
C GLU A 135 -10.49 -9.69 0.09
N HIS A 136 -10.70 -8.46 -0.38
CA HIS A 136 -9.66 -7.52 -0.81
C HIS A 136 -8.66 -8.12 -1.80
N PRO A 137 -9.10 -8.75 -2.89
CA PRO A 137 -8.19 -9.36 -3.85
C PRO A 137 -7.33 -8.29 -4.53
N HIS A 138 -6.10 -8.69 -4.86
CA HIS A 138 -5.19 -7.87 -5.63
C HIS A 138 -4.67 -8.65 -6.85
N VAL A 139 -4.30 -7.94 -7.90
CA VAL A 139 -3.61 -8.47 -9.07
C VAL A 139 -2.23 -7.87 -9.15
N THR A 140 -1.27 -8.64 -9.61
CA THR A 140 0.10 -8.16 -9.84
C THR A 140 0.24 -7.86 -11.33
N ALA A 141 0.49 -6.59 -11.64
CA ALA A 141 0.84 -6.14 -12.98
C ALA A 141 2.36 -6.13 -13.13
N LEU A 142 2.86 -6.70 -14.21
CA LEU A 142 4.25 -6.65 -14.62
C LEU A 142 4.33 -5.79 -15.88
N ASN A 143 5.12 -4.72 -15.80
CA ASN A 143 5.39 -3.84 -16.93
C ASN A 143 6.89 -3.68 -17.07
N GLU A 144 7.37 -3.58 -18.29
CA GLU A 144 8.75 -3.27 -18.62
C GLU A 144 8.80 -1.88 -19.25
N GLU A 145 9.66 -1.02 -18.71
CA GLU A 145 9.79 0.36 -19.16
C GLU A 145 11.24 0.65 -19.57
N ALA A 146 11.42 1.11 -20.80
CA ALA A 146 12.73 1.55 -21.30
C ALA A 146 12.95 3.04 -20.98
N THR A 147 14.16 3.38 -20.57
CA THR A 147 14.55 4.76 -20.26
C THR A 147 15.82 5.17 -20.99
N PRO A 148 16.00 6.46 -21.34
CA PRO A 148 17.22 6.94 -21.98
C PRO A 148 18.44 6.92 -21.05
N GLU A 149 18.23 6.93 -19.74
CA GLU A 149 19.28 6.85 -18.72
C GLU A 149 18.74 6.16 -17.46
N MET A 150 19.59 5.40 -16.77
CA MET A 150 19.27 4.76 -15.52
C MET A 150 20.23 5.18 -14.41
N MET A 151 19.69 5.30 -13.18
CA MET A 151 20.50 5.53 -11.99
C MET A 151 21.29 4.26 -11.67
N PHE A 152 22.61 4.38 -11.58
CA PHE A 152 23.46 3.25 -11.25
C PHE A 152 23.28 2.89 -9.76
N PRO A 153 23.23 1.60 -9.40
CA PRO A 153 23.04 1.17 -8.02
C PRO A 153 24.23 1.56 -7.12
N ALA A 154 23.99 1.53 -5.83
CA ALA A 154 25.06 1.52 -4.86
C ALA A 154 25.76 0.17 -4.87
N VAL A 155 27.09 0.17 -4.91
CA VAL A 155 27.90 -1.05 -4.89
C VAL A 155 28.82 -1.01 -3.68
N THR A 156 28.56 -1.90 -2.71
CA THR A 156 29.40 -2.04 -1.52
C THR A 156 30.34 -3.22 -1.68
N ILE A 157 31.64 -2.98 -1.45
CA ILE A 157 32.71 -3.98 -1.51
C ILE A 157 33.42 -4.09 -0.16
N CYS A 158 33.64 -5.30 0.29
CA CYS A 158 34.38 -5.64 1.50
C CYS A 158 35.44 -6.68 1.19
N ASN A 159 36.65 -6.51 1.69
CA ASN A 159 37.59 -7.62 1.73
C ASN A 159 37.06 -8.65 2.74
N ILE A 160 37.15 -9.93 2.44
CA ILE A 160 36.73 -11.00 3.36
C ILE A 160 37.62 -11.01 4.61
N ASN A 161 38.90 -10.69 4.46
CA ASN A 161 39.79 -10.49 5.59
C ASN A 161 39.49 -9.16 6.30
N ARG A 162 39.11 -9.23 7.57
CA ARG A 162 38.69 -8.07 8.35
C ARG A 162 39.84 -7.15 8.73
N PHE A 163 41.00 -7.71 9.06
CA PHE A 163 42.15 -7.01 9.60
C PHE A 163 43.41 -7.37 8.83
N ARG A 164 44.17 -6.36 8.39
CA ARG A 164 45.51 -6.59 7.82
C ARG A 164 46.48 -7.00 8.92
N PHE A 165 47.20 -8.09 8.68
CA PHE A 165 48.12 -8.63 9.69
C PHE A 165 49.26 -7.65 10.01
N SER A 166 49.85 -7.01 9.03
CA SER A 166 50.95 -6.04 9.22
C SER A 166 50.55 -4.78 9.97
N ALA A 167 49.26 -4.40 9.89
CA ALA A 167 48.74 -3.20 10.55
C ALA A 167 48.35 -3.42 12.02
N LEU A 168 48.36 -4.68 12.52
CA LEU A 168 48.09 -5.00 13.90
C LEU A 168 49.30 -4.70 14.79
N THR A 169 49.09 -3.92 15.85
CA THR A 169 50.07 -3.73 16.92
C THR A 169 50.02 -4.86 17.94
N ASP A 170 51.02 -4.96 18.79
CA ASP A 170 51.04 -5.95 19.85
C ASP A 170 49.85 -5.84 20.81
N ALA A 171 49.41 -4.63 21.08
CA ALA A 171 48.21 -4.34 21.87
C ALA A 171 46.94 -4.85 21.17
N ASP A 172 46.82 -4.64 19.85
CA ASP A 172 45.68 -5.12 19.07
C ASP A 172 45.63 -6.65 19.08
N ILE A 173 46.77 -7.32 18.86
CA ILE A 173 46.87 -8.78 18.90
C ILE A 173 46.44 -9.32 20.27
N TYR A 174 46.90 -8.71 21.36
CA TYR A 174 46.50 -9.08 22.71
C TYR A 174 44.98 -9.00 22.92
N HIS A 175 44.38 -7.85 22.57
CA HIS A 175 42.94 -7.62 22.73
C HIS A 175 42.10 -8.47 21.80
N LEU A 176 42.53 -8.67 20.54
CA LEU A 176 41.78 -9.38 19.52
C LEU A 176 42.05 -10.88 19.46
N ALA A 177 42.98 -11.43 20.30
CA ALA A 177 43.38 -12.82 20.22
C ALA A 177 42.21 -13.81 20.27
N ASN A 178 41.19 -13.55 21.10
CA ASN A 178 40.00 -14.39 21.19
C ASN A 178 39.06 -14.24 19.99
N LEU A 179 39.04 -13.10 19.31
CA LEU A 179 38.23 -12.80 18.14
C LEU A 179 38.87 -13.40 16.89
N THR A 180 40.15 -13.13 16.68
CA THR A 180 40.90 -13.50 15.47
C THR A 180 41.48 -14.91 15.51
N GLY A 181 41.51 -15.55 16.68
CA GLY A 181 42.15 -16.85 16.87
C GLY A 181 43.68 -16.79 16.81
N LEU A 182 44.28 -15.60 16.80
CA LEU A 182 45.73 -15.45 16.86
C LEU A 182 46.27 -15.88 18.21
N PRO A 183 47.52 -16.46 18.26
CA PRO A 183 48.16 -16.72 19.52
C PRO A 183 48.46 -15.40 20.23
N PRO A 184 48.32 -15.32 21.55
CA PRO A 184 48.84 -14.18 22.26
C PRO A 184 50.35 -14.10 21.99
N LYS A 185 50.84 -12.95 21.61
CA LYS A 185 52.25 -12.70 21.37
C LYS A 185 53.01 -13.04 22.68
N ASN A 186 53.97 -13.93 22.60
CA ASN A 186 54.75 -14.45 23.73
C ASN A 186 54.01 -15.45 24.63
N LYS A 187 53.87 -16.70 24.16
CA LYS A 187 53.46 -17.82 25.02
C LYS A 187 54.44 -18.16 26.15
N ASP A 188 55.69 -17.71 26.00
CA ASP A 188 56.77 -18.26 26.82
C ASP A 188 57.26 -17.35 27.97
N GLY A 189 56.65 -16.21 28.23
CA GLY A 189 57.18 -15.36 29.30
C GLY A 189 56.27 -14.28 29.91
N HIS A 190 55.24 -13.84 29.24
CA HIS A 190 54.37 -12.80 29.82
C HIS A 190 53.09 -13.41 30.39
N LYS A 191 52.97 -13.38 31.68
CA LYS A 191 51.69 -13.58 32.35
C LYS A 191 50.79 -12.41 31.92
N PRO A 192 49.49 -12.67 31.54
CA PRO A 192 48.56 -11.62 31.14
C PRO A 192 48.37 -10.49 32.14
N THR A 193 48.78 -10.73 33.41
CA THR A 193 48.74 -9.79 34.50
C THR A 193 49.85 -8.72 34.50
N ASP A 194 50.91 -8.95 33.68
CA ASP A 194 52.09 -8.08 33.69
C ASP A 194 52.10 -7.03 32.57
N LEU A 195 51.15 -7.13 31.63
CA LEU A 195 51.00 -6.22 30.49
C LEU A 195 49.66 -5.47 30.61
N GLU A 196 49.69 -4.25 31.12
CA GLU A 196 48.57 -3.33 31.05
C GLU A 196 48.57 -2.60 29.74
N TYR A 197 47.94 -3.17 28.72
CA TYR A 197 47.60 -2.40 27.51
C TYR A 197 46.38 -1.53 27.79
N PRO A 198 46.36 -0.28 27.32
CA PRO A 198 45.20 0.57 27.45
C PRO A 198 43.96 -0.04 26.80
N ALA A 199 42.78 0.36 27.29
CA ALA A 199 41.51 -0.13 26.71
C ALA A 199 41.48 0.13 25.19
N PRO A 200 41.11 -0.89 24.38
CA PRO A 200 41.15 -0.76 22.93
C PRO A 200 40.03 0.14 22.42
N ASP A 201 40.35 1.10 21.57
CA ASP A 201 39.37 1.79 20.72
C ASP A 201 39.09 0.93 19.49
N MET A 202 37.97 0.23 19.54
CA MET A 202 37.56 -0.68 18.46
C MET A 202 37.29 0.05 17.14
N GLN A 203 36.84 1.30 17.16
CA GLN A 203 36.63 2.06 15.94
C GLN A 203 37.92 2.45 15.26
N ASP A 204 38.91 2.91 16.04
CA ASP A 204 40.25 3.19 15.51
C ASP A 204 40.91 1.91 14.97
N ILE A 205 40.81 0.80 15.71
CA ILE A 205 41.34 -0.49 15.24
C ILE A 205 40.74 -0.88 13.90
N PHE A 206 39.39 -0.86 13.76
CA PHE A 206 38.73 -1.21 12.49
C PHE A 206 39.09 -0.27 11.34
N ASN A 207 39.27 1.02 11.63
CA ASN A 207 39.65 2.01 10.61
C ASN A 207 41.10 1.82 10.13
N ARG A 208 42.04 1.66 11.05
CA ARG A 208 43.48 1.58 10.78
C ARG A 208 43.91 0.24 10.24
N THR A 209 43.37 -0.86 10.81
CA THR A 209 43.78 -2.22 10.46
C THR A 209 42.98 -2.80 9.29
N GLY A 210 41.85 -2.21 8.90
CA GLY A 210 41.11 -2.59 7.71
C GLY A 210 41.92 -2.42 6.44
N HIS A 211 41.61 -3.18 5.41
CA HIS A 211 42.23 -2.99 4.08
C HIS A 211 41.89 -1.61 3.55
N GLN A 212 42.91 -0.89 3.08
CA GLN A 212 42.74 0.46 2.54
C GLN A 212 42.47 0.40 1.05
N LEU A 213 41.39 1.06 0.57
CA LEU A 213 41.02 1.00 -0.84
C LEU A 213 42.09 1.60 -1.75
N GLN A 214 42.80 2.64 -1.30
CA GLN A 214 43.88 3.26 -2.05
C GLN A 214 45.01 2.27 -2.41
N GLU A 215 45.24 1.27 -1.57
CA GLU A 215 46.25 0.23 -1.79
C GLU A 215 45.68 -0.92 -2.63
N MET A 216 44.39 -1.28 -2.40
CA MET A 216 43.76 -2.38 -3.11
C MET A 216 43.38 -2.02 -4.55
N LEU A 217 42.92 -0.78 -4.82
CA LEU A 217 42.39 -0.35 -6.11
C LEU A 217 43.52 -0.09 -7.11
N LYS A 218 43.60 -0.96 -8.12
CA LYS A 218 44.62 -0.84 -9.17
C LYS A 218 44.11 -0.15 -10.44
N ASN A 219 42.84 -0.27 -10.71
CA ASN A 219 42.14 0.42 -11.79
C ASN A 219 40.67 0.64 -11.43
N CYS A 220 40.11 1.75 -11.85
CA CYS A 220 38.71 2.09 -11.72
C CYS A 220 38.24 2.85 -12.95
N ASN A 221 37.16 2.37 -13.53
CA ASN A 221 36.51 3.01 -14.68
C ASN A 221 34.98 2.96 -14.47
N PHE A 222 34.32 4.07 -14.69
CA PHE A 222 32.86 4.14 -14.68
C PHE A 222 32.39 4.77 -15.99
N SER A 223 31.72 3.97 -16.83
CA SER A 223 31.17 4.40 -18.13
C SER A 223 32.19 5.15 -18.97
N GLY A 224 33.44 4.64 -19.07
CA GLY A 224 34.54 5.22 -19.82
C GLY A 224 35.30 6.36 -19.12
N GLN A 225 34.90 6.73 -17.90
CA GLN A 225 35.58 7.73 -17.09
C GLN A 225 36.40 7.09 -15.96
N ASN A 226 37.63 7.53 -15.77
CA ASN A 226 38.44 7.05 -14.66
C ASN A 226 37.86 7.50 -13.33
N CYS A 227 37.83 6.59 -12.39
CA CYS A 227 37.45 6.83 -10.99
C CYS A 227 38.60 6.48 -10.04
N SER A 228 38.51 6.88 -8.80
CA SER A 228 39.55 6.68 -7.79
C SER A 228 38.93 6.18 -6.47
N ALA A 229 39.77 5.88 -5.49
CA ALA A 229 39.31 5.51 -4.16
C ALA A 229 38.47 6.61 -3.44
N GLU A 230 38.62 7.87 -3.87
CA GLU A 230 37.86 9.01 -3.33
C GLU A 230 36.37 9.00 -3.76
N ASP A 231 36.06 8.29 -4.84
CA ASP A 231 34.68 8.10 -5.30
C ASP A 231 33.88 7.09 -4.46
N PHE A 232 34.56 6.47 -3.48
CA PHE A 232 33.95 5.49 -2.59
C PHE A 232 33.83 6.06 -1.17
N THR A 233 32.69 5.85 -0.56
CA THR A 233 32.44 6.19 0.85
C THR A 233 32.75 5.01 1.76
N VAL A 234 33.42 5.29 2.90
CA VAL A 234 33.70 4.26 3.90
C VAL A 234 32.43 3.88 4.64
N VAL A 235 32.19 2.59 4.76
CA VAL A 235 31.08 2.03 5.55
C VAL A 235 31.60 0.86 6.39
N TYR A 236 31.14 0.76 7.65
CA TYR A 236 31.50 -0.36 8.51
C TYR A 236 30.39 -1.43 8.44
N THR A 237 30.82 -2.67 8.28
CA THR A 237 29.93 -3.83 8.23
C THR A 237 30.47 -4.95 9.15
N ARG A 238 29.83 -6.10 9.14
CA ARG A 238 30.38 -7.28 9.83
C ARG A 238 31.75 -7.74 9.29
N TYR A 239 32.07 -7.40 8.02
CA TYR A 239 33.39 -7.65 7.43
C TYR A 239 34.43 -6.58 7.78
N GLY A 240 34.11 -5.65 8.67
CA GLY A 240 34.99 -4.54 9.05
C GLY A 240 34.82 -3.34 8.17
N LYS A 241 35.92 -2.74 7.72
CA LYS A 241 35.95 -1.56 6.87
C LYS A 241 35.65 -1.94 5.43
N CYS A 242 34.58 -1.37 4.90
CA CYS A 242 34.09 -1.58 3.54
C CYS A 242 33.95 -0.26 2.79
N TYR A 243 33.67 -0.32 1.51
CA TYR A 243 33.63 0.83 0.63
C TYR A 243 32.40 0.76 -0.27
N THR A 244 31.66 1.86 -0.35
CA THR A 244 30.46 1.95 -1.18
C THR A 244 30.67 2.95 -2.30
N PHE A 245 30.61 2.48 -3.53
CA PHE A 245 30.55 3.30 -4.71
C PHE A 245 29.11 3.75 -4.95
N ASN A 246 28.93 5.02 -5.35
CA ASN A 246 27.61 5.59 -5.67
C ASN A 246 26.59 5.49 -4.54
N GLY A 247 27.02 5.55 -3.28
CA GLY A 247 26.13 5.43 -2.12
C GLY A 247 25.32 6.69 -1.80
N ASN A 248 25.67 7.84 -2.38
CA ASN A 248 24.99 9.10 -2.10
C ASN A 248 23.91 9.39 -3.15
N LYS A 249 22.66 9.48 -2.69
CA LYS A 249 21.50 9.73 -3.55
C LYS A 249 21.53 11.08 -4.26
N THR A 250 22.06 12.12 -3.61
CA THR A 250 22.09 13.48 -4.17
C THR A 250 23.11 13.66 -5.28
N THR A 251 24.20 12.88 -5.26
CA THR A 251 25.28 12.90 -6.26
C THR A 251 25.33 11.60 -7.06
N SER A 252 24.22 10.87 -7.14
CA SER A 252 24.19 9.57 -7.78
C SER A 252 24.56 9.63 -9.26
N ARG A 253 25.38 8.67 -9.66
CA ARG A 253 25.85 8.51 -11.05
C ARG A 253 24.81 7.76 -11.87
N LYS A 254 24.70 8.12 -13.14
CA LYS A 254 23.78 7.51 -14.10
C LYS A 254 24.55 6.93 -15.27
N THR A 255 23.99 5.89 -15.88
CA THR A 255 24.47 5.34 -17.13
C THR A 255 23.49 5.61 -18.26
N LYS A 256 24.01 5.86 -19.47
CA LYS A 256 23.23 6.15 -20.68
C LYS A 256 23.28 5.01 -21.70
N GLN A 257 23.99 3.95 -21.40
CA GLN A 257 24.12 2.78 -22.26
C GLN A 257 24.17 1.51 -21.40
N GLY A 258 23.54 0.44 -21.86
CA GLY A 258 23.66 -0.90 -21.30
C GLY A 258 24.86 -1.66 -21.86
N GLY A 259 25.12 -2.83 -21.29
CA GLY A 259 26.20 -3.71 -21.71
C GLY A 259 27.55 -3.45 -21.04
N MET A 260 28.48 -4.38 -21.24
CA MET A 260 29.81 -4.35 -20.65
C MET A 260 30.55 -3.05 -21.00
N GLY A 261 31.34 -2.53 -20.05
CA GLY A 261 32.09 -1.30 -20.19
C GLY A 261 31.31 0.00 -19.99
N ASN A 262 29.97 -0.09 -19.83
CA ASN A 262 29.11 1.07 -19.58
C ASN A 262 28.67 1.17 -18.10
N GLY A 263 29.26 0.40 -17.21
CA GLY A 263 29.04 0.38 -15.78
C GLY A 263 30.30 0.68 -14.99
N LEU A 264 30.45 -0.01 -13.86
CA LEU A 264 31.59 0.08 -12.96
C LEU A 264 32.55 -1.10 -13.20
N GLU A 265 33.72 -0.81 -13.73
CA GLU A 265 34.85 -1.76 -13.86
C GLU A 265 35.94 -1.41 -12.87
N ILE A 266 36.28 -2.33 -11.97
CA ILE A 266 37.35 -2.16 -10.98
C ILE A 266 38.31 -3.35 -11.02
N MET A 267 39.61 -3.06 -10.91
CA MET A 267 40.65 -4.05 -10.68
C MET A 267 41.16 -3.91 -9.25
N LEU A 268 41.12 -4.98 -8.50
CA LEU A 268 41.51 -5.02 -7.10
C LEU A 268 42.63 -6.03 -6.86
N ASP A 269 43.53 -5.66 -5.95
CA ASP A 269 44.50 -6.53 -5.29
C ASP A 269 43.99 -6.83 -3.87
N ILE A 270 43.62 -8.05 -3.58
CA ILE A 270 43.02 -8.42 -2.29
C ILE A 270 44.05 -8.58 -1.18
N GLN A 271 45.35 -8.57 -1.49
CA GLN A 271 46.45 -8.63 -0.53
C GLN A 271 46.33 -9.86 0.42
N GLN A 272 46.38 -11.08 -0.15
CA GLN A 272 46.30 -12.28 0.67
C GLN A 272 47.47 -12.47 1.63
N ASP A 273 48.63 -11.88 1.33
CA ASP A 273 49.80 -11.83 2.21
C ASP A 273 49.51 -11.06 3.53
N GLU A 274 48.49 -10.21 3.54
CA GLU A 274 48.01 -9.48 4.70
C GLU A 274 46.88 -10.20 5.46
N TYR A 275 46.46 -11.38 5.03
CA TYR A 275 45.41 -12.12 5.68
C TYR A 275 45.88 -12.67 7.04
N LEU A 276 44.97 -12.72 8.01
CA LEU A 276 45.25 -13.26 9.31
C LEU A 276 45.59 -14.75 9.21
N PRO A 277 46.75 -15.19 9.77
CA PRO A 277 47.04 -16.61 9.83
C PRO A 277 46.03 -17.30 10.76
N ILE A 278 45.49 -18.45 10.33
CA ILE A 278 44.58 -19.24 11.14
C ILE A 278 45.40 -20.06 12.11
N TRP A 279 45.40 -19.64 13.37
CA TRP A 279 45.99 -20.40 14.45
C TRP A 279 44.96 -21.27 15.17
N LYS A 280 43.76 -20.74 15.35
CA LYS A 280 42.61 -21.40 15.93
C LYS A 280 41.38 -20.97 15.19
N GLU A 281 40.54 -21.93 14.83
CA GLU A 281 39.21 -21.61 14.25
C GLU A 281 38.33 -20.91 15.28
N THR A 282 37.75 -19.82 14.89
CA THR A 282 36.76 -19.03 15.63
C THR A 282 35.57 -18.77 14.72
N ASN A 283 34.47 -18.25 15.25
CA ASN A 283 33.33 -17.85 14.44
C ASN A 283 33.67 -16.73 13.45
N GLU A 284 34.82 -16.07 13.62
CA GLU A 284 35.28 -14.93 12.83
C GLU A 284 36.42 -15.32 11.87
N THR A 285 36.93 -16.53 11.90
CA THR A 285 37.95 -16.99 10.94
C THR A 285 37.28 -17.31 9.60
N SER A 286 37.85 -16.77 8.52
CA SER A 286 37.42 -17.08 7.17
C SER A 286 38.49 -17.93 6.46
N LEU A 287 38.05 -19.02 5.85
CA LEU A 287 38.86 -19.85 4.96
C LEU A 287 38.87 -19.34 3.53
N GLU A 288 38.00 -18.35 3.24
CA GLU A 288 37.77 -17.81 1.91
C GLU A 288 38.77 -16.68 1.62
N ALA A 289 39.24 -16.59 0.37
CA ALA A 289 40.00 -15.46 -0.12
C ALA A 289 39.20 -14.74 -1.22
N GLY A 290 39.11 -13.41 -1.14
CA GLY A 290 38.38 -12.62 -2.10
C GLY A 290 37.69 -11.40 -1.49
N ILE A 291 36.67 -10.94 -2.18
CA ILE A 291 35.81 -9.85 -1.70
C ILE A 291 34.36 -10.28 -1.65
N ARG A 292 33.59 -9.64 -0.76
CA ARG A 292 32.13 -9.68 -0.78
C ARG A 292 31.60 -8.41 -1.43
N VAL A 293 30.61 -8.56 -2.28
CA VAL A 293 29.99 -7.45 -3.04
C VAL A 293 28.48 -7.48 -2.82
N GLN A 294 27.91 -6.32 -2.58
CA GLN A 294 26.45 -6.15 -2.55
C GLN A 294 26.07 -5.01 -3.49
N ILE A 295 25.08 -5.27 -4.35
CA ILE A 295 24.44 -4.28 -5.20
C ILE A 295 23.10 -3.96 -4.54
N HIS A 296 22.86 -2.68 -4.21
CA HIS A 296 21.69 -2.27 -3.45
C HIS A 296 21.24 -0.85 -3.81
N SER A 297 20.06 -0.46 -3.36
CA SER A 297 19.58 0.93 -3.49
C SER A 297 20.38 1.87 -2.59
N GLN A 298 20.52 3.14 -3.00
CA GLN A 298 21.10 4.20 -2.16
C GLN A 298 20.25 4.47 -0.90
N ASP A 299 18.98 4.09 -0.93
CA ASP A 299 18.03 4.32 0.17
C ASP A 299 18.16 3.30 1.31
N GLU A 300 18.97 2.26 1.13
CA GLU A 300 19.14 1.22 2.14
C GLU A 300 20.61 1.01 2.53
N PRO A 301 20.86 0.71 3.83
CA PRO A 301 22.18 0.37 4.29
C PRO A 301 22.65 -0.98 3.72
N PRO A 302 23.96 -1.15 3.48
CA PRO A 302 24.48 -2.44 3.08
C PRO A 302 24.32 -3.49 4.19
N TYR A 303 23.74 -4.62 3.82
CA TYR A 303 23.59 -5.80 4.68
C TYR A 303 24.33 -7.00 4.07
N ILE A 304 25.63 -6.75 3.80
CA ILE A 304 26.47 -7.54 2.90
C ILE A 304 26.73 -8.96 3.38
N HIS A 305 26.69 -9.22 4.69
CA HIS A 305 26.93 -10.56 5.24
C HIS A 305 25.83 -11.57 4.88
N GLN A 306 24.60 -11.11 4.59
CA GLN A 306 23.50 -11.99 4.16
C GLN A 306 23.16 -11.83 2.66
N LEU A 307 23.26 -10.62 2.13
CA LEU A 307 22.82 -10.30 0.76
C LEU A 307 23.98 -10.19 -0.23
N GLY A 308 25.23 -10.18 0.26
CA GLY A 308 26.42 -10.10 -0.58
C GLY A 308 26.76 -11.41 -1.26
N PHE A 309 27.35 -11.33 -2.45
CA PHE A 309 27.96 -12.44 -3.16
C PHE A 309 29.47 -12.36 -3.13
N GLY A 310 30.15 -13.49 -3.26
CA GLY A 310 31.62 -13.59 -3.26
C GLY A 310 32.19 -13.39 -4.65
N VAL A 311 33.35 -12.71 -4.73
CA VAL A 311 34.15 -12.58 -5.95
C VAL A 311 35.55 -13.07 -5.64
N SER A 312 35.99 -14.06 -6.40
CA SER A 312 37.29 -14.73 -6.20
C SER A 312 38.41 -14.03 -6.97
N PRO A 313 39.62 -14.00 -6.41
CA PRO A 313 40.82 -13.59 -7.18
C PRO A 313 41.11 -14.56 -8.32
N GLY A 314 41.88 -14.10 -9.28
CA GLY A 314 42.25 -14.87 -10.48
C GLY A 314 41.13 -14.93 -11.53
N PHE A 315 40.05 -14.18 -11.34
CA PHE A 315 38.92 -14.09 -12.28
C PHE A 315 38.52 -12.64 -12.55
N GLN A 316 38.08 -12.41 -13.77
CA GLN A 316 37.22 -11.27 -14.12
C GLN A 316 35.77 -11.73 -14.01
N THR A 317 35.02 -11.08 -13.13
CA THR A 317 33.63 -11.39 -12.88
C THR A 317 32.76 -10.30 -13.50
N PHE A 318 31.91 -10.71 -14.43
CA PHE A 318 30.90 -9.87 -15.04
C PHE A 318 29.59 -10.04 -14.29
N VAL A 319 29.00 -8.93 -13.91
CA VAL A 319 27.72 -8.91 -13.19
C VAL A 319 26.75 -8.07 -14.01
N SER A 320 25.89 -8.76 -14.74
CA SER A 320 24.77 -8.16 -15.45
C SER A 320 23.64 -7.87 -14.47
N CYS A 321 23.16 -6.64 -14.44
CA CYS A 321 22.12 -6.19 -13.52
C CYS A 321 20.84 -5.82 -14.25
N GLN A 322 19.72 -6.15 -13.64
CA GLN A 322 18.40 -5.71 -14.03
C GLN A 322 17.70 -5.06 -12.83
N GLU A 323 17.15 -3.87 -13.00
CA GLU A 323 16.42 -3.17 -11.95
C GLU A 323 14.96 -3.60 -11.92
N GLN A 324 14.47 -3.97 -10.75
CA GLN A 324 13.08 -4.33 -10.48
C GLN A 324 12.52 -3.38 -9.43
N ARG A 325 11.45 -2.68 -9.78
CA ARG A 325 10.70 -1.79 -8.89
C ARG A 325 9.42 -2.48 -8.45
N LEU A 326 9.35 -2.80 -7.18
CA LEU A 326 8.22 -3.50 -6.58
C LEU A 326 7.39 -2.52 -5.78
N THR A 327 6.09 -2.48 -6.07
CA THR A 327 5.12 -1.69 -5.33
C THR A 327 4.05 -2.62 -4.76
N TYR A 328 3.96 -2.67 -3.45
CA TYR A 328 3.00 -3.49 -2.71
C TYR A 328 1.87 -2.64 -2.15
N LEU A 329 0.70 -3.24 -1.96
CA LEU A 329 -0.44 -2.59 -1.35
C LEU A 329 -0.37 -2.72 0.18
N PRO A 330 -0.75 -1.64 0.91
CA PRO A 330 -0.92 -1.70 2.35
C PRO A 330 -2.21 -2.46 2.72
N GLN A 331 -2.40 -2.72 4.02
CA GLN A 331 -3.63 -3.28 4.54
C GLN A 331 -4.84 -2.45 4.09
N PRO A 332 -5.99 -3.08 3.77
CA PRO A 332 -6.31 -4.50 3.92
C PRO A 332 -5.97 -5.38 2.68
N TRP A 333 -5.49 -4.84 1.56
CA TRP A 333 -5.19 -5.59 0.33
C TRP A 333 -3.89 -6.37 0.37
N GLY A 334 -2.94 -5.94 1.17
CA GLY A 334 -1.63 -6.55 1.34
C GLY A 334 -1.11 -6.30 2.75
N ASN A 335 0.16 -6.61 2.99
CA ASN A 335 0.77 -6.45 4.30
C ASN A 335 2.14 -5.78 4.16
N CYS A 336 2.19 -4.62 3.54
CA CYS A 336 3.41 -3.85 3.43
C CYS A 336 3.44 -2.69 4.43
N ARG A 337 4.65 -2.28 4.80
CA ARG A 337 4.91 -1.13 5.68
C ARG A 337 5.23 0.11 4.87
N SER A 338 4.75 1.26 5.31
CA SER A 338 5.07 2.54 4.67
C SER A 338 6.57 2.80 4.68
N THR A 339 7.08 3.32 3.56
CA THR A 339 8.50 3.65 3.39
C THR A 339 8.92 5.00 3.98
N SER A 340 7.97 5.80 4.45
CA SER A 340 8.24 7.16 4.98
C SER A 340 8.83 7.18 6.39
N GLU A 341 9.03 6.04 7.04
CA GLU A 341 9.55 5.94 8.40
C GLU A 341 11.07 5.78 8.41
N GLN A 342 11.77 6.72 9.04
CA GLN A 342 13.21 6.63 9.25
C GLN A 342 13.54 5.58 10.32
N MET A 343 14.34 4.58 9.95
CA MET A 343 14.72 3.49 10.85
C MET A 343 16.08 3.69 11.51
N ILE A 344 17.04 4.25 10.78
CA ILE A 344 18.40 4.49 11.25
C ILE A 344 18.91 5.85 10.72
N PRO A 345 19.81 6.51 11.44
CA PRO A 345 20.43 7.75 10.99
C PRO A 345 21.12 7.57 9.61
N GLY A 346 20.94 8.54 8.72
CA GLY A 346 21.54 8.55 7.39
C GLY A 346 20.72 7.85 6.30
N TYR A 347 19.59 7.20 6.65
CA TYR A 347 18.67 6.58 5.72
C TYR A 347 17.24 7.00 6.04
N ASP A 348 16.65 7.76 5.14
CA ASP A 348 15.35 8.41 5.36
C ASP A 348 14.15 7.50 5.10
N THR A 349 14.40 6.32 4.54
CA THR A 349 13.36 5.39 4.14
C THR A 349 13.43 4.09 4.93
N TYR A 350 12.25 3.49 5.15
CA TYR A 350 12.17 2.14 5.68
C TYR A 350 12.66 1.12 4.65
N SER A 351 13.56 0.25 5.05
CA SER A 351 13.98 -0.93 4.28
C SER A 351 14.14 -2.14 5.20
N ILE A 352 14.08 -3.34 4.62
CA ILE A 352 14.28 -4.59 5.37
C ILE A 352 15.69 -4.61 5.99
N SER A 353 16.70 -4.15 5.24
CA SER A 353 18.08 -4.08 5.70
C SER A 353 18.24 -3.15 6.90
N ALA A 354 17.62 -1.96 6.84
CA ALA A 354 17.61 -0.99 7.94
C ALA A 354 16.87 -1.53 9.18
N CYS A 355 15.71 -2.16 8.97
CA CYS A 355 14.94 -2.77 10.04
C CYS A 355 15.74 -3.87 10.75
N ARG A 356 16.34 -4.79 10.01
CA ARG A 356 17.17 -5.87 10.57
C ARG A 356 18.36 -5.34 11.32
N LEU A 357 19.10 -4.39 10.74
CA LEU A 357 20.25 -3.76 11.40
C LEU A 357 19.86 -3.07 12.70
N ARG A 358 18.74 -2.32 12.69
CA ARG A 358 18.20 -1.70 13.91
C ARG A 358 17.79 -2.73 14.95
N CYS A 359 17.11 -3.79 14.55
CA CYS A 359 16.68 -4.85 15.45
C CYS A 359 17.88 -5.57 16.10
N GLU A 360 18.88 -5.98 15.32
CA GLU A 360 20.13 -6.54 15.83
C GLU A 360 20.82 -5.59 16.81
N THR A 361 20.87 -4.30 16.49
CA THR A 361 21.45 -3.28 17.35
C THR A 361 20.73 -3.17 18.69
N LEU A 362 19.41 -3.09 18.68
CA LEU A 362 18.59 -2.96 19.90
C LEU A 362 18.73 -4.22 20.79
N GLU A 363 18.78 -5.41 20.19
CA GLU A 363 18.95 -6.65 20.95
C GLU A 363 20.34 -6.74 21.60
N VAL A 364 21.38 -6.40 20.85
CA VAL A 364 22.75 -6.36 21.38
C VAL A 364 22.87 -5.31 22.50
N GLN A 365 22.31 -4.11 22.33
CA GLN A 365 22.30 -3.08 23.37
C GLN A 365 21.51 -3.53 24.61
N ARG A 366 20.40 -4.22 24.41
CA ARG A 366 19.58 -4.71 25.52
C ARG A 366 20.33 -5.72 26.38
N VAL A 367 21.01 -6.69 25.75
CA VAL A 367 21.68 -7.82 26.41
C VAL A 367 23.08 -7.45 26.87
N CYS A 368 23.90 -6.85 25.99
CA CYS A 368 25.33 -6.65 26.20
C CYS A 368 25.69 -5.22 26.65
N LYS A 369 24.71 -4.28 26.64
CA LYS A 369 24.88 -2.86 27.02
C LYS A 369 25.90 -2.10 26.16
N CYS A 370 26.19 -2.57 24.98
CA CYS A 370 27.10 -1.96 24.02
C CYS A 370 26.62 -2.24 22.59
N ARG A 371 27.22 -1.60 21.58
CA ARG A 371 26.99 -1.84 20.16
C ARG A 371 28.28 -2.21 19.43
N MET A 372 28.18 -2.95 18.33
CA MET A 372 29.32 -3.18 17.44
C MET A 372 29.59 -1.93 16.59
N VAL A 373 30.81 -1.83 16.04
CA VAL A 373 31.25 -0.67 15.20
C VAL A 373 30.29 -0.40 14.02
N HIS A 374 29.75 -1.47 13.41
CA HIS A 374 28.83 -1.38 12.27
C HIS A 374 27.37 -1.08 12.65
N MET A 375 27.05 -1.10 13.93
CA MET A 375 25.69 -0.88 14.43
C MET A 375 25.45 0.62 14.65
N PRO A 376 24.30 1.16 14.20
CA PRO A 376 23.96 2.58 14.40
C PRO A 376 23.60 2.86 15.87
N GLY A 377 23.72 4.13 16.27
CA GLY A 377 23.32 4.62 17.60
C GLY A 377 24.49 5.22 18.37
N ASP A 378 24.17 5.71 19.58
CA ASP A 378 25.08 6.48 20.42
C ASP A 378 25.63 5.67 21.64
N ALA A 379 25.25 4.39 21.76
CA ALA A 379 25.77 3.55 22.82
C ALA A 379 27.28 3.28 22.65
N ASP A 380 27.95 3.00 23.75
CA ASP A 380 29.37 2.65 23.75
C ASP A 380 29.68 1.46 22.86
N ILE A 381 30.83 1.47 22.21
CA ILE A 381 31.27 0.37 21.36
C ILE A 381 31.72 -0.80 22.23
N CYS A 382 31.28 -2.01 21.85
CA CYS A 382 31.63 -3.24 22.55
C CYS A 382 33.15 -3.48 22.53
N THR A 383 33.72 -3.76 23.70
CA THR A 383 35.10 -4.21 23.82
C THR A 383 35.23 -5.69 23.39
N PRO A 384 36.43 -6.19 23.12
CA PRO A 384 36.65 -7.61 22.76
C PRO A 384 36.12 -8.62 23.77
N SER A 385 36.04 -8.24 25.06
CA SER A 385 35.46 -9.08 26.12
C SER A 385 33.96 -9.31 25.93
N ASN A 386 33.25 -8.39 25.31
CA ASN A 386 31.80 -8.46 25.11
C ASN A 386 31.39 -9.25 23.86
N ILE A 387 32.33 -9.61 22.97
CA ILE A 387 32.03 -10.27 21.70
C ILE A 387 31.29 -11.59 21.88
N LYS A 388 31.66 -12.39 22.85
CA LYS A 388 30.90 -13.62 23.17
C LYS A 388 29.46 -13.36 23.60
N CYS A 389 29.18 -12.21 24.24
CA CYS A 389 27.84 -11.79 24.57
C CYS A 389 27.07 -11.44 23.27
N VAL A 390 27.72 -10.69 22.36
CA VAL A 390 27.14 -10.29 21.09
C VAL A 390 26.80 -11.51 20.23
N ASP A 391 27.73 -12.46 20.09
CA ASP A 391 27.49 -13.69 19.34
C ASP A 391 26.30 -14.47 19.89
N LYS A 392 26.22 -14.59 21.23
CA LYS A 392 25.10 -15.27 21.87
C LYS A 392 23.78 -14.54 21.67
N ALA A 393 23.77 -13.21 21.77
CA ALA A 393 22.58 -12.39 21.54
C ALA A 393 22.07 -12.53 20.10
N LEU A 394 22.97 -12.47 19.11
CA LEU A 394 22.65 -12.63 17.69
C LEU A 394 22.20 -14.07 17.34
N ALA A 395 22.83 -15.09 17.94
CA ALA A 395 22.43 -16.47 17.75
C ALA A 395 21.03 -16.74 18.33
N LEU A 396 20.72 -16.17 19.49
CA LEU A 396 19.37 -16.23 20.08
C LEU A 396 18.33 -15.55 19.20
N LEU A 397 18.68 -14.41 18.58
CA LEU A 397 17.80 -13.70 17.67
C LEU A 397 17.48 -14.53 16.41
N GLN A 398 18.44 -15.28 15.91
CA GLN A 398 18.25 -16.18 14.76
C GLN A 398 17.41 -17.42 15.08
N THR A 399 17.48 -17.91 16.32
CA THR A 399 16.76 -19.12 16.75
C THR A 399 15.38 -18.83 17.33
N SER A 400 15.14 -17.62 17.87
CA SER A 400 13.82 -17.21 18.33
C SER A 400 12.90 -17.00 17.12
N SER A 401 11.88 -17.83 17.01
CA SER A 401 10.89 -17.77 15.94
C SER A 401 10.16 -16.41 15.92
N GLY A 402 10.58 -15.54 15.01
CA GLY A 402 9.78 -14.47 14.42
C GLY A 402 9.30 -13.30 15.27
N ASP A 403 9.06 -13.45 16.55
CA ASP A 403 8.36 -12.46 17.36
C ASP A 403 9.21 -11.25 17.79
N THR A 404 10.52 -11.46 17.92
CA THR A 404 11.40 -10.41 18.45
C THR A 404 11.87 -9.42 17.38
N CYS A 405 11.88 -9.81 16.11
CA CYS A 405 12.44 -9.04 14.99
C CYS A 405 11.62 -9.23 13.71
N SER A 406 10.36 -8.81 13.72
CA SER A 406 9.51 -8.86 12.54
C SER A 406 9.77 -7.64 11.66
N CYS A 407 10.50 -7.83 10.55
CA CYS A 407 10.70 -6.80 9.53
C CYS A 407 9.76 -7.04 8.36
N GLU A 408 8.70 -6.25 8.29
CA GLU A 408 7.70 -6.31 7.22
C GLU A 408 8.28 -5.81 5.89
N THR A 409 7.72 -6.28 4.80
CA THR A 409 8.13 -5.82 3.46
C THR A 409 7.73 -4.36 3.26
N PRO A 410 8.62 -3.47 2.78
CA PRO A 410 8.25 -2.10 2.44
C PRO A 410 7.27 -2.05 1.27
N CYS A 411 6.39 -1.03 1.25
CA CYS A 411 5.44 -0.86 0.17
C CYS A 411 6.12 -0.53 -1.16
N ASN A 412 7.27 0.17 -1.12
CA ASN A 412 8.10 0.42 -2.29
C ASN A 412 9.49 -0.17 -2.04
N LEU A 413 9.95 -0.99 -2.96
CA LEU A 413 11.23 -1.68 -2.88
C LEU A 413 11.88 -1.73 -4.26
N THR A 414 13.14 -1.34 -4.35
CA THR A 414 13.96 -1.56 -5.54
C THR A 414 14.86 -2.77 -5.31
N ARG A 415 14.82 -3.72 -6.21
CA ARG A 415 15.68 -4.92 -6.21
C ARG A 415 16.51 -4.94 -7.46
N TYR A 416 17.73 -5.43 -7.35
CA TYR A 416 18.60 -5.67 -8.49
C TYR A 416 18.74 -7.18 -8.71
N GLY A 417 18.13 -7.67 -9.79
CA GLY A 417 18.43 -8.99 -10.35
C GLY A 417 19.87 -8.99 -10.86
N LYS A 418 20.58 -10.09 -10.73
CA LYS A 418 21.98 -10.19 -11.18
C LYS A 418 22.27 -11.56 -11.75
N GLU A 419 23.00 -11.54 -12.86
CA GLU A 419 23.60 -12.72 -13.47
C GLU A 419 25.11 -12.60 -13.45
N LEU A 420 25.80 -13.66 -13.11
CA LEU A 420 27.24 -13.69 -12.96
C LEU A 420 27.89 -14.58 -14.01
N SER A 421 28.94 -14.05 -14.63
CA SER A 421 29.82 -14.80 -15.52
C SER A 421 31.26 -14.53 -15.15
N MET A 422 32.14 -15.53 -15.28
CA MET A 422 33.53 -15.43 -14.86
C MET A 422 34.49 -15.92 -15.94
N VAL A 423 35.57 -15.18 -16.13
CA VAL A 423 36.65 -15.52 -17.02
C VAL A 423 37.95 -15.48 -16.24
N LYS A 424 38.77 -16.51 -16.40
CA LYS A 424 40.06 -16.59 -15.70
C LYS A 424 41.04 -15.53 -16.17
N ILE A 425 41.65 -14.81 -15.23
CA ILE A 425 42.73 -13.82 -15.45
C ILE A 425 43.87 -14.08 -14.49
N PRO A 426 45.09 -13.57 -14.79
CA PRO A 426 45.51 -13.09 -16.09
C PRO A 426 45.84 -14.23 -17.05
N SER A 427 45.85 -13.93 -18.36
CA SER A 427 46.49 -14.82 -19.33
C SER A 427 47.99 -14.90 -19.09
N LYS A 428 48.69 -15.93 -19.63
CA LYS A 428 50.16 -16.06 -19.47
C LYS A 428 50.93 -14.82 -19.91
N GLY A 429 50.47 -14.16 -20.97
CA GLY A 429 51.12 -12.93 -21.46
C GLY A 429 50.85 -11.73 -20.56
N SER A 430 49.58 -11.58 -20.12
CA SER A 430 49.17 -10.52 -19.22
C SER A 430 49.79 -10.65 -17.83
N ALA A 431 50.01 -11.86 -17.33
CA ALA A 431 50.68 -12.10 -16.04
C ALA A 431 52.09 -11.46 -16.02
N ARG A 432 52.86 -11.65 -17.06
CA ARG A 432 54.20 -11.04 -17.17
C ARG A 432 54.16 -9.52 -17.24
N TYR A 433 53.19 -8.95 -17.97
CA TYR A 433 52.99 -7.51 -18.03
C TYR A 433 52.62 -6.92 -16.67
N LEU A 434 51.63 -7.49 -16.00
CA LEU A 434 51.19 -7.04 -14.69
C LEU A 434 52.24 -7.23 -13.60
N SER A 435 53.03 -8.32 -13.66
CA SER A 435 54.16 -8.57 -12.79
C SER A 435 55.18 -7.43 -12.87
N ARG A 436 55.54 -6.98 -14.08
CA ARG A 436 56.45 -5.84 -14.27
C ARG A 436 55.84 -4.50 -13.88
N LYS A 437 54.55 -4.32 -14.17
CA LYS A 437 53.84 -3.06 -13.86
C LYS A 437 53.73 -2.79 -12.38
N TYR A 438 53.44 -3.83 -11.58
CA TYR A 438 53.18 -3.71 -10.15
C TYR A 438 54.31 -4.24 -9.27
N ASP A 439 55.41 -4.67 -9.86
CA ASP A 439 56.59 -5.24 -9.16
C ASP A 439 56.20 -6.39 -8.20
N LYS A 440 55.39 -7.31 -8.69
CA LYS A 440 54.92 -8.50 -7.97
C LYS A 440 55.21 -9.75 -8.80
N SER A 441 55.33 -10.94 -8.13
CA SER A 441 55.51 -12.19 -8.85
C SER A 441 54.27 -12.54 -9.70
N GLU A 442 54.45 -13.33 -10.77
CA GLU A 442 53.31 -13.79 -11.59
C GLU A 442 52.30 -14.58 -10.79
N ASP A 443 52.74 -15.39 -9.81
CA ASP A 443 51.88 -16.16 -8.95
C ASP A 443 51.11 -15.25 -7.99
N TYR A 444 51.76 -14.22 -7.42
CA TYR A 444 51.05 -13.20 -6.64
C TYR A 444 49.91 -12.55 -7.42
N ILE A 445 50.19 -12.15 -8.68
CA ILE A 445 49.13 -11.55 -9.52
C ILE A 445 47.97 -12.51 -9.75
N ARG A 446 48.22 -13.81 -9.97
CA ARG A 446 47.16 -14.81 -10.17
C ARG A 446 46.33 -15.03 -8.92
N ASP A 447 46.97 -14.98 -7.75
CA ASP A 447 46.31 -15.31 -6.49
C ASP A 447 45.62 -14.11 -5.84
N ASN A 448 46.00 -12.88 -6.20
CA ASN A 448 45.53 -11.68 -5.51
C ASN A 448 44.71 -10.73 -6.39
N PHE A 449 44.90 -10.75 -7.71
CA PHE A 449 44.19 -9.80 -8.58
C PHE A 449 42.85 -10.35 -9.01
N LEU A 450 41.83 -9.49 -8.99
CA LEU A 450 40.52 -9.73 -9.57
C LEU A 450 40.06 -8.50 -10.34
N VAL A 451 39.15 -8.72 -11.28
CA VAL A 451 38.44 -7.66 -11.98
C VAL A 451 36.96 -7.90 -11.77
N LEU A 452 36.23 -6.84 -11.43
CA LEU A 452 34.80 -6.84 -11.28
C LEU A 452 34.22 -5.80 -12.23
N ASP A 453 33.32 -6.23 -13.11
CA ASP A 453 32.60 -5.40 -14.06
C ASP A 453 31.09 -5.54 -13.81
N ILE A 454 30.46 -4.46 -13.34
CA ILE A 454 29.04 -4.39 -13.01
C ILE A 454 28.36 -3.44 -13.99
N PHE A 455 27.36 -3.91 -14.71
CA PHE A 455 26.67 -3.14 -15.73
C PHE A 455 25.18 -3.52 -15.81
N PHE A 456 24.35 -2.63 -16.33
CA PHE A 456 22.99 -2.99 -16.71
C PHE A 456 23.00 -3.74 -18.05
N GLU A 457 22.23 -4.82 -18.12
CA GLU A 457 22.07 -5.57 -19.36
C GLU A 457 21.47 -4.68 -20.46
N ALA A 458 20.38 -4.00 -20.12
CA ALA A 458 19.70 -3.02 -20.95
C ALA A 458 19.24 -1.83 -20.08
N LEU A 459 18.88 -0.70 -20.73
CA LEU A 459 18.34 0.45 -20.03
C LEU A 459 16.82 0.35 -19.91
N ASN A 460 16.37 -0.70 -19.23
CA ASN A 460 14.99 -0.95 -18.88
C ASN A 460 14.89 -1.37 -17.42
N TYR A 461 13.74 -1.15 -16.85
CA TYR A 461 13.41 -1.67 -15.52
C TYR A 461 12.04 -2.35 -15.55
N GLU A 462 11.92 -3.38 -14.74
CA GLU A 462 10.66 -4.07 -14.52
C GLU A 462 9.90 -3.41 -13.36
N THR A 463 8.65 -3.03 -13.61
CA THR A 463 7.73 -2.56 -12.57
C THR A 463 6.78 -3.68 -12.22
N ILE A 464 6.86 -4.16 -10.99
CA ILE A 464 5.97 -5.18 -10.42
C ILE A 464 5.05 -4.47 -9.43
N GLU A 465 3.82 -4.17 -9.87
CA GLU A 465 2.88 -3.37 -9.09
C GLU A 465 1.66 -4.20 -8.69
N GLN A 466 1.36 -4.24 -7.39
CA GLN A 466 0.10 -4.77 -6.91
C GLN A 466 -0.98 -3.70 -7.07
N LYS A 467 -2.04 -4.06 -7.80
CA LYS A 467 -3.25 -3.23 -8.00
C LYS A 467 -4.44 -3.90 -7.34
N LYS A 468 -5.36 -3.10 -6.84
CA LYS A 468 -6.64 -3.62 -6.35
C LYS A 468 -7.34 -4.33 -7.50
N ALA A 469 -7.64 -5.62 -7.35
CA ALA A 469 -8.37 -6.38 -8.37
C ALA A 469 -9.82 -5.92 -8.47
N TYR A 470 -10.35 -5.41 -7.35
CA TYR A 470 -11.74 -5.02 -7.22
C TYR A 470 -11.83 -3.70 -6.45
N ASP A 471 -12.26 -2.65 -7.12
CA ASP A 471 -12.53 -1.35 -6.54
C ASP A 471 -14.03 -1.11 -6.32
N VAL A 472 -14.39 -0.01 -5.69
CA VAL A 472 -15.80 0.36 -5.44
C VAL A 472 -16.56 0.55 -6.74
N ALA A 473 -15.93 1.12 -7.76
CA ALA A 473 -16.57 1.35 -9.05
C ALA A 473 -16.87 0.03 -9.75
N GLY A 474 -15.93 -0.93 -9.73
CA GLY A 474 -16.11 -2.28 -10.22
C GLY A 474 -17.24 -3.01 -9.49
N LEU A 475 -17.28 -2.93 -8.14
CA LEU A 475 -18.36 -3.52 -7.36
C LEU A 475 -19.74 -2.96 -7.73
N LEU A 476 -19.84 -1.64 -7.84
CA LEU A 476 -21.10 -0.99 -8.24
C LEU A 476 -21.49 -1.33 -9.69
N GLY A 477 -20.51 -1.42 -10.58
CA GLY A 477 -20.71 -1.84 -11.97
C GLY A 477 -21.25 -3.26 -12.08
N ASP A 478 -20.65 -4.21 -11.36
CA ASP A 478 -21.06 -5.61 -11.37
C ASP A 478 -22.45 -5.79 -10.72
N ILE A 479 -22.71 -5.19 -9.56
CA ILE A 479 -24.02 -5.23 -8.92
C ILE A 479 -25.08 -4.57 -9.82
N GLY A 480 -24.76 -3.41 -10.41
CA GLY A 480 -25.64 -2.70 -11.33
C GLY A 480 -25.93 -3.49 -12.61
N GLY A 481 -24.92 -4.10 -13.20
CA GLY A 481 -25.04 -4.96 -14.37
C GLY A 481 -25.91 -6.19 -14.09
N GLN A 482 -25.71 -6.85 -12.96
CA GLN A 482 -26.53 -8.00 -12.54
C GLN A 482 -27.96 -7.59 -12.18
N MET A 483 -28.17 -6.44 -11.54
CA MET A 483 -29.49 -5.89 -11.28
C MET A 483 -30.25 -5.64 -12.60
N GLY A 484 -29.57 -5.04 -13.59
CA GLY A 484 -30.12 -4.86 -14.94
C GLY A 484 -30.46 -6.17 -15.62
N LEU A 485 -29.57 -7.20 -15.54
CA LEU A 485 -29.76 -8.48 -16.19
C LEU A 485 -30.90 -9.33 -15.57
N PHE A 486 -30.94 -9.46 -14.24
CA PHE A 486 -31.88 -10.35 -13.57
C PHE A 486 -33.26 -9.72 -13.33
N ILE A 487 -33.29 -8.43 -12.98
CA ILE A 487 -34.52 -7.75 -12.57
C ILE A 487 -34.95 -6.68 -13.59
N GLY A 488 -34.07 -6.29 -14.50
CA GLY A 488 -34.31 -5.19 -15.43
C GLY A 488 -34.41 -3.82 -14.73
N ALA A 489 -33.81 -3.71 -13.54
CA ALA A 489 -33.84 -2.49 -12.75
C ALA A 489 -32.61 -1.62 -12.98
N SER A 490 -32.80 -0.31 -12.89
CA SER A 490 -31.73 0.68 -12.95
C SER A 490 -31.68 1.50 -11.65
N VAL A 491 -30.70 2.37 -11.53
CA VAL A 491 -30.64 3.34 -10.41
C VAL A 491 -31.92 4.19 -10.35
N LEU A 492 -32.49 4.54 -11.50
CA LEU A 492 -33.76 5.27 -11.58
C LEU A 492 -34.91 4.46 -11.01
N THR A 493 -34.95 3.16 -11.25
CA THR A 493 -35.96 2.26 -10.66
C THR A 493 -35.88 2.24 -9.11
N ILE A 494 -34.67 2.29 -8.55
CA ILE A 494 -34.48 2.39 -7.10
C ILE A 494 -35.05 3.73 -6.59
N LEU A 495 -34.79 4.83 -7.30
CA LEU A 495 -35.33 6.15 -6.95
C LEU A 495 -36.87 6.18 -7.03
N GLU A 496 -37.49 5.56 -8.05
CA GLU A 496 -38.95 5.40 -8.14
C GLU A 496 -39.53 4.66 -6.92
N ILE A 497 -38.87 3.59 -6.51
CA ILE A 497 -39.29 2.81 -5.32
C ILE A 497 -39.15 3.65 -4.04
N LEU A 498 -38.06 4.37 -3.90
CA LEU A 498 -37.79 5.23 -2.74
C LEU A 498 -38.81 6.39 -2.66
N ASP A 499 -39.14 7.01 -3.80
CA ASP A 499 -40.16 8.06 -3.89
C ASP A 499 -41.53 7.52 -3.47
N TYR A 500 -41.92 6.36 -3.97
CA TYR A 500 -43.16 5.72 -3.56
C TYR A 500 -43.19 5.41 -2.05
N VAL A 501 -42.11 4.85 -1.51
CA VAL A 501 -42.01 4.56 -0.07
C VAL A 501 -42.13 5.86 0.75
N TYR A 502 -41.47 6.94 0.30
CA TYR A 502 -41.59 8.24 0.94
C TYR A 502 -43.02 8.77 0.92
N GLU A 503 -43.76 8.71 -0.22
CA GLU A 503 -45.15 9.10 -0.30
C GLU A 503 -46.05 8.27 0.67
N VAL A 504 -45.82 6.97 0.71
CA VAL A 504 -46.61 6.09 1.62
C VAL A 504 -46.33 6.43 3.09
N ILE A 505 -45.08 6.64 3.47
CA ILE A 505 -44.70 7.01 4.84
C ILE A 505 -45.29 8.36 5.19
N LYS A 506 -45.16 9.37 4.32
CA LYS A 506 -45.70 10.71 4.50
C LYS A 506 -47.21 10.65 4.75
N HIS A 507 -47.94 9.91 3.92
CA HIS A 507 -49.37 9.78 4.01
C HIS A 507 -49.82 9.02 5.27
N ARG A 508 -49.06 8.02 5.70
CA ARG A 508 -49.28 7.32 6.99
C ARG A 508 -49.07 8.27 8.17
N LEU A 509 -48.00 9.09 8.12
CA LEU A 509 -47.69 10.06 9.16
C LEU A 509 -48.78 11.16 9.26
N GLU A 510 -49.22 11.67 8.11
CA GLU A 510 -50.32 12.67 8.04
C GLU A 510 -51.63 12.12 8.62
N ARG A 511 -51.98 10.87 8.32
CA ARG A 511 -53.16 10.22 8.94
C ARG A 511 -53.02 10.09 10.46
N LEU A 512 -51.84 9.69 10.95
CA LEU A 512 -51.59 9.56 12.39
C LEU A 512 -51.65 10.93 13.11
N LEU A 513 -51.07 11.96 12.50
CA LEU A 513 -51.09 13.33 13.02
C LEU A 513 -52.47 13.98 12.88
N GLY A 514 -53.21 13.66 11.82
CA GLY A 514 -54.61 14.10 11.63
C GLY A 514 -55.53 13.51 12.66
N SER A 515 -55.43 12.20 12.93
CA SER A 515 -56.19 11.52 13.99
C SER A 515 -55.97 12.14 15.38
N GLN A 516 -54.71 12.50 15.71
CA GLN A 516 -54.42 13.19 16.98
C GLN A 516 -54.98 14.62 17.06
N ARG A 517 -55.15 15.31 15.91
CA ARG A 517 -55.75 16.64 15.87
C ARG A 517 -57.26 16.57 16.05
N ASP A 518 -57.91 15.56 15.50
CA ASP A 518 -59.35 15.38 15.61
C ASP A 518 -59.73 14.90 17.03
N ASP A 519 -58.96 14.04 17.67
CA ASP A 519 -59.12 13.68 19.07
C ASP A 519 -58.96 14.88 20.03
N LYS A 520 -57.99 15.77 19.75
CA LYS A 520 -57.82 17.02 20.50
C LYS A 520 -58.97 18.01 20.28
N LYS A 521 -59.51 18.10 19.07
CA LYS A 521 -60.67 18.95 18.78
C LYS A 521 -61.94 18.43 19.44
N GLN A 522 -62.18 17.11 19.43
CA GLN A 522 -63.31 16.51 20.15
C GLN A 522 -63.19 16.68 21.68
N THR A 523 -61.97 16.54 22.24
CA THR A 523 -61.74 16.77 23.67
C THR A 523 -61.92 18.25 24.03
N GLN A 524 -61.53 19.20 23.18
CA GLN A 524 -61.79 20.64 23.39
C GLN A 524 -63.26 21.00 23.26
N GLN A 525 -64.01 20.40 22.31
CA GLN A 525 -65.42 20.59 22.19
C GLN A 525 -66.22 20.01 23.36
N GLN A 526 -65.83 18.84 23.91
CA GLN A 526 -66.40 18.29 25.11
C GLN A 526 -66.09 19.12 26.36
N GLN A 527 -64.85 19.70 26.45
CA GLN A 527 -64.55 20.61 27.56
C GLN A 527 -65.30 21.94 27.45
N GLN A 528 -65.49 22.49 26.24
CA GLN A 528 -66.32 23.68 26.05
C GLN A 528 -67.81 23.41 26.32
N ALA A 529 -68.34 22.24 25.95
CA ALA A 529 -69.70 21.85 26.25
C ALA A 529 -69.89 21.65 27.74
N SER A 530 -68.94 21.09 28.47
CA SER A 530 -69.01 20.93 29.93
C SER A 530 -68.90 22.27 30.67
N THR A 531 -68.09 23.22 30.15
CA THR A 531 -67.92 24.56 30.73
C THR A 531 -69.15 25.40 30.50
N VAL A 532 -69.87 25.30 29.37
CA VAL A 532 -71.15 25.98 29.12
C VAL A 532 -72.24 25.39 29.92
N ALA A 533 -72.25 24.07 30.22
CA ALA A 533 -73.20 23.43 31.12
C ALA A 533 -73.03 23.87 32.60
N THR A 534 -71.78 24.08 33.03
CA THR A 534 -71.45 24.52 34.41
C THR A 534 -71.83 25.99 34.60
N VAL A 535 -71.61 26.87 33.59
CA VAL A 535 -71.98 28.28 33.66
C VAL A 535 -73.50 28.44 33.66
N LYS A 536 -74.30 27.60 32.97
CA LYS A 536 -75.76 27.62 33.01
C LYS A 536 -76.33 27.10 34.34
N MET A 537 -75.62 26.24 35.07
CA MET A 537 -76.05 25.76 36.41
C MET A 537 -75.78 26.76 37.52
N ASP A 538 -74.73 27.62 37.38
CA ASP A 538 -74.41 28.67 38.35
C ASP A 538 -75.33 29.90 38.18
N GLU A 539 -75.86 30.15 37.00
CA GLU A 539 -76.84 31.24 36.79
C GLU A 539 -78.26 30.98 37.29
N MET A 540 -78.61 29.72 37.57
CA MET A 540 -79.86 29.36 38.20
C MET A 540 -79.84 29.35 39.74
N LYS A 541 -78.66 29.49 40.40
CA LYS A 541 -78.48 29.51 41.84
C LYS A 541 -78.28 30.85 42.48
N ALA A 542 -78.13 31.92 41.66
CA ALA A 542 -77.83 33.29 42.10
C ALA A 542 -79.06 34.23 42.16
N LYS A 543 -80.26 33.68 42.41
CA LYS A 543 -81.46 34.48 42.71
C LYS A 543 -82.07 34.02 44.00
N ASP A 544 -81.37 34.10 45.09
CA ASP A 544 -81.95 34.38 46.35
C ASP A 544 -80.89 34.72 47.39
N SER A 545 -81.22 35.79 48.16
CA SER A 545 -80.57 36.30 49.35
C SER A 545 -79.44 37.29 49.15
N GLY A 546 -79.84 38.49 49.45
CA GLY A 546 -79.08 39.73 49.49
C GLY A 546 -78.24 39.91 50.74
N GLU A 547 -77.51 40.97 50.64
CA GLU A 547 -77.03 41.87 51.70
C GLU A 547 -75.80 41.58 52.52
N MET A 548 -74.92 42.49 52.38
CA MET A 548 -74.13 43.22 53.39
C MET A 548 -72.65 42.89 53.62
N SER A 549 -71.95 43.92 53.35
CA SER A 549 -70.82 44.50 54.11
C SER A 549 -69.37 44.07 53.89
N ARG A 550 -68.71 45.03 53.26
CA ARG A 550 -67.50 45.82 53.74
C ARG A 550 -66.21 45.09 54.13
N SER A 551 -65.26 45.52 53.40
CA SER A 551 -64.02 46.22 53.77
C SER A 551 -62.66 45.47 53.77
N HIS A 552 -61.73 46.19 53.11
CA HIS A 552 -60.32 46.26 53.39
C HIS A 552 -59.46 44.96 53.30
N SER A 553 -58.35 44.90 52.79
CA SER A 553 -57.23 45.77 52.39
C SER A 553 -56.05 44.87 52.02
N GLU A 554 -55.26 45.39 51.08
CA GLU A 554 -53.79 45.37 51.03
C GLU A 554 -52.99 44.10 51.24
N GLY A 555 -52.06 43.91 50.35
CA GLY A 555 -50.66 43.64 50.69
C GLY A 555 -50.08 42.40 50.01
N ALA A 556 -49.40 42.57 49.00
CA ALA A 556 -47.96 42.71 48.91
C ALA A 556 -47.10 41.44 49.02
N TYR A 557 -46.29 41.31 48.01
CA TYR A 557 -44.90 40.82 47.98
C TYR A 557 -44.58 39.35 48.26
N ALA A 558 -43.95 38.78 47.39
CA ALA A 558 -42.51 38.61 47.12
C ALA A 558 -41.93 37.22 47.35
N ASN A 559 -41.16 36.87 46.40
CA ASN A 559 -39.84 36.25 46.48
C ASN A 559 -39.63 34.79 46.92
N THR A 560 -38.95 34.16 46.02
CA THR A 560 -37.60 33.57 46.11
C THR A 560 -37.48 32.08 46.46
N ILE A 561 -36.55 31.55 45.69
CA ILE A 561 -35.36 30.72 45.99
C ILE A 561 -35.35 29.30 45.41
N LEU A 562 -34.39 29.14 44.53
CA LEU A 562 -33.65 27.93 44.17
C LEU A 562 -32.96 27.29 45.40
N PRO A 563 -32.52 26.04 45.36
CA PRO A 563 -31.18 25.73 44.88
C PRO A 563 -31.00 24.38 44.13
N ASN A 564 -30.14 24.35 43.14
CA ASN A 564 -28.78 23.82 43.09
C ASN A 564 -28.55 22.38 43.59
N HIS A 565 -28.00 21.52 42.72
CA HIS A 565 -26.68 20.86 42.79
C HIS A 565 -26.40 19.89 41.64
N HIS A 566 -25.35 20.22 40.91
CA HIS A 566 -24.05 19.57 40.65
C HIS A 566 -23.95 18.29 39.79
N HIS A 567 -23.12 18.49 38.71
CA HIS A 567 -21.95 17.76 38.20
C HIS A 567 -22.17 16.42 37.46
N HIS A 568 -21.74 16.33 36.21
CA HIS A 568 -20.39 16.04 35.75
C HIS A 568 -20.28 16.13 34.22
N THR A 569 -19.24 16.83 33.83
CA THR A 569 -18.61 16.98 32.52
C THR A 569 -18.11 15.68 31.93
N HIS A 570 -18.29 15.49 30.61
CA HIS A 570 -17.26 14.90 29.77
C HIS A 570 -17.32 15.48 28.36
N HIS A 571 -16.28 16.23 28.02
CA HIS A 571 -15.88 16.66 26.69
C HIS A 571 -15.57 15.45 25.81
N ARG A 572 -16.02 15.46 24.56
CA ARG A 572 -15.29 14.94 23.41
C ARG A 572 -15.50 15.84 22.21
N VAL A 573 -14.41 16.44 21.84
CA VAL A 573 -14.13 17.18 20.61
C VAL A 573 -14.27 16.23 19.44
N PHE A 574 -15.01 16.63 18.40
CA PHE A 574 -14.90 16.10 17.07
C PHE A 574 -14.34 17.21 16.19
N GLU A 575 -13.16 17.00 15.67
CA GLU A 575 -12.58 17.80 14.60
C GLU A 575 -13.10 17.32 13.25
N ASP A 576 -13.56 18.29 12.49
CA ASP A 576 -13.82 18.20 11.06
C ASP A 576 -12.53 17.96 10.28
N PHE A 577 -12.57 17.05 9.32
CA PHE A 577 -11.69 17.09 8.16
C PHE A 577 -12.53 16.96 6.90
N ALA A 578 -12.68 18.09 6.23
CA ALA A 578 -12.96 18.19 4.81
C ALA A 578 -11.63 17.98 4.04
N CYS A 579 -11.60 17.09 3.10
CA CYS A 579 -11.19 17.22 1.71
C CYS A 579 -11.43 15.91 0.99
#